data_881f8adaf1d63793e8a8474997905aef
#
_entry.id   881f8adaf1d63793e8a8474997905aef
#
_cell.length_a   1.000
_cell.length_b   1.000
_cell.length_c   1.000
_cell.angle_alpha   90.00
_cell.angle_beta   90.00
_cell.angle_gamma   90.00
#
_symmetry.space_group_name_H-M   'P 1'
#
loop_
_entity.id
_entity.type
_entity.pdbx_description
1 polymer ?
#
loop_
_entity_poly.entity_id
_entity_poly.type
_entity_poly.pdbx_seq_one_letter_code
_entity_poly.pdbx_strand_id
1 'polypeptide(L)'
;EKIKRKRKELNMTLKDLAGSRITPGQISLVESGKSNPSMDLLEYLANDLNTTVEYLMESEETQAEKICLFYQNIAEAQILNSDLLQAEQNIDKSIYYCEKYKLEYQGARNLSLRGDIYMEQQDIASAQQFFLSANIIFIKNNSYEEIIETLLKLGKITLKMMGYQSASSYFKQAEKVFIDNQMGNDFLLGEIYYYIGYTYFKLENIENAIKYSYLAKEKFNQINSKNEYANSLLLLADGYNKKGDIKNAIKYSKVTLKVFKEINNLTYVSEIENNLGRLFYEFENMEESFIHLNKAKEIRQNTKDLKLIDTLANICENYIKLKSVSKAKEALKHILDYIEDGNNTALCKYY
;
A
#
# COMPACT_ATOMS: atom_id res chain seq x y z
N GLU A 1 -42.52 -2.41 -0.02
CA GLU A 1 -42.30 -3.22 1.20
C GLU A 1 -41.76 -2.38 2.37
N LYS A 2 -40.78 -1.50 2.16
CA LYS A 2 -40.24 -0.59 3.20
C LYS A 2 -41.32 0.33 3.81
N ILE A 3 -42.18 0.92 2.97
CA ILE A 3 -43.30 1.75 3.42
C ILE A 3 -44.20 0.95 4.38
N LYS A 4 -44.57 -0.28 4.00
CA LYS A 4 -45.36 -1.17 4.83
C LYS A 4 -44.70 -1.52 6.16
N ARG A 5 -43.39 -1.77 6.14
CA ARG A 5 -42.60 -2.08 7.34
C ARG A 5 -42.58 -0.87 8.30
N LYS A 6 -42.24 0.33 7.79
CA LYS A 6 -42.18 1.56 8.57
C LYS A 6 -43.53 1.94 9.14
N ARG A 7 -44.61 1.83 8.34
CA ARG A 7 -45.95 2.07 8.82
C ARG A 7 -46.32 1.15 10.00
N LYS A 8 -45.99 -0.17 9.91
CA LYS A 8 -46.22 -1.12 11.00
C LYS A 8 -45.38 -0.86 12.23
N GLU A 9 -44.11 -0.46 12.07
CA GLU A 9 -43.24 -0.05 13.16
C GLU A 9 -43.81 1.13 13.95
N LEU A 10 -44.49 2.06 13.27
CA LEU A 10 -45.19 3.20 13.87
C LEU A 10 -46.63 2.91 14.30
N ASN A 11 -47.09 1.66 14.20
CA ASN A 11 -48.47 1.22 14.50
C ASN A 11 -49.57 2.00 13.75
N MET A 12 -49.25 2.54 12.56
CA MET A 12 -50.21 3.26 11.72
C MET A 12 -51.07 2.33 10.89
N THR A 13 -52.33 2.67 10.70
CA THR A 13 -53.23 2.01 9.73
C THR A 13 -52.95 2.59 8.32
N LEU A 14 -53.49 1.91 7.27
CA LEU A 14 -53.46 2.46 5.91
C LEU A 14 -54.18 3.80 5.82
N LYS A 15 -55.21 4.01 6.63
CA LYS A 15 -55.98 5.25 6.67
C LYS A 15 -55.16 6.41 7.32
N ASP A 16 -54.45 6.11 8.39
CA ASP A 16 -53.57 7.08 9.07
C ASP A 16 -52.48 7.57 8.13
N LEU A 17 -51.78 6.65 7.44
CA LEU A 17 -50.73 7.01 6.47
C LEU A 17 -51.27 7.69 5.20
N ALA A 18 -52.53 7.41 4.80
CA ALA A 18 -53.13 8.06 3.64
C ALA A 18 -53.50 9.54 3.93
N GLY A 19 -53.82 9.84 5.19
CA GLY A 19 -54.27 11.18 5.60
C GLY A 19 -55.41 11.72 4.77
N SER A 20 -55.29 12.99 4.42
CA SER A 20 -56.23 13.66 3.49
C SER A 20 -55.70 13.73 2.06
N ARG A 21 -54.50 13.23 1.77
CA ARG A 21 -53.80 13.49 0.51
C ARG A 21 -54.02 12.39 -0.53
N ILE A 22 -54.24 11.16 -0.10
CA ILE A 22 -54.47 9.98 -0.98
C ILE A 22 -55.45 9.00 -0.34
N THR A 23 -55.87 8.00 -1.10
CA THR A 23 -56.77 6.98 -0.56
C THR A 23 -55.98 5.81 0.08
N PRO A 24 -56.52 5.12 1.10
CA PRO A 24 -55.94 3.92 1.66
C PRO A 24 -55.65 2.84 0.63
N GLY A 25 -56.51 2.78 -0.42
CA GLY A 25 -56.30 1.84 -1.55
C GLY A 25 -55.04 2.14 -2.36
N GLN A 26 -54.73 3.43 -2.57
CA GLN A 26 -53.51 3.83 -3.26
C GLN A 26 -52.28 3.50 -2.45
N ILE A 27 -52.26 3.72 -1.10
CA ILE A 27 -51.17 3.27 -0.21
C ILE A 27 -50.98 1.74 -0.35
N SER A 28 -52.07 0.96 -0.32
CA SER A 28 -52.01 -0.49 -0.47
C SER A 28 -51.39 -0.93 -1.80
N LEU A 29 -51.68 -0.24 -2.89
CA LEU A 29 -51.08 -0.53 -4.19
C LEU A 29 -49.58 -0.17 -4.22
N VAL A 30 -49.15 0.93 -3.60
CA VAL A 30 -47.75 1.30 -3.44
C VAL A 30 -47.01 0.30 -2.53
N GLU A 31 -47.58 -0.06 -1.38
CA GLU A 31 -47.00 -1.07 -0.47
C GLU A 31 -46.80 -2.44 -1.11
N SER A 32 -47.71 -2.82 -2.01
CA SER A 32 -47.64 -4.11 -2.73
C SER A 32 -46.79 -4.03 -4.01
N GLY A 33 -46.20 -2.86 -4.34
CA GLY A 33 -45.40 -2.68 -5.56
C GLY A 33 -46.22 -2.68 -6.87
N LYS A 34 -47.53 -2.58 -6.79
CA LYS A 34 -48.44 -2.53 -7.96
C LYS A 34 -48.58 -1.14 -8.54
N SER A 35 -48.13 -0.11 -7.85
CA SER A 35 -48.09 1.28 -8.30
C SER A 35 -46.81 1.95 -7.84
N ASN A 36 -46.16 2.72 -8.74
CA ASN A 36 -45.04 3.54 -8.41
C ASN A 36 -45.52 4.90 -7.89
N PRO A 37 -45.12 5.32 -6.68
CA PRO A 37 -45.46 6.61 -6.13
C PRO A 37 -44.76 7.74 -6.92
N SER A 38 -45.41 8.90 -7.03
CA SER A 38 -44.75 10.13 -7.51
C SER A 38 -43.73 10.63 -6.47
N MET A 39 -42.83 11.53 -6.87
CA MET A 39 -41.85 12.12 -5.96
C MET A 39 -42.52 12.85 -4.80
N ASP A 40 -43.53 13.66 -5.09
CA ASP A 40 -44.34 14.39 -4.08
C ASP A 40 -45.00 13.43 -3.07
N LEU A 41 -45.43 12.26 -3.54
CA LEU A 41 -46.01 11.24 -2.66
C LEU A 41 -44.95 10.57 -1.81
N LEU A 42 -43.73 10.32 -2.36
CA LEU A 42 -42.61 9.79 -1.60
C LEU A 42 -42.16 10.76 -0.51
N GLU A 43 -42.08 12.06 -0.78
CA GLU A 43 -41.77 13.10 0.20
C GLU A 43 -42.82 13.13 1.31
N TYR A 44 -44.10 13.10 0.98
CA TYR A 44 -45.16 12.99 1.95
C TYR A 44 -45.02 11.75 2.85
N LEU A 45 -44.87 10.56 2.23
CA LEU A 45 -44.71 9.31 2.96
C LEU A 45 -43.42 9.28 3.81
N ALA A 46 -42.33 9.87 3.35
CA ALA A 46 -41.09 9.95 4.09
C ALA A 46 -41.26 10.78 5.37
N ASN A 47 -41.93 11.92 5.30
CA ASN A 47 -42.21 12.77 6.44
C ASN A 47 -43.13 12.06 7.46
N ASP A 48 -44.23 11.45 7.04
CA ASP A 48 -45.17 10.78 7.93
C ASP A 48 -44.60 9.50 8.56
N LEU A 49 -43.68 8.86 7.87
CA LEU A 49 -42.97 7.65 8.36
C LEU A 49 -41.66 7.95 9.11
N ASN A 50 -41.38 9.23 9.41
CA ASN A 50 -40.13 9.68 10.04
C ASN A 50 -38.89 9.07 9.39
N THR A 51 -38.82 9.12 8.06
CA THR A 51 -37.71 8.57 7.26
C THR A 51 -37.38 9.51 6.11
N THR A 52 -36.42 9.12 5.23
CA THR A 52 -36.05 9.92 4.06
C THR A 52 -36.58 9.30 2.78
N VAL A 53 -36.69 10.12 1.73
CA VAL A 53 -37.11 9.66 0.40
C VAL A 53 -36.09 8.64 -0.14
N GLU A 54 -34.79 8.92 0.08
CA GLU A 54 -33.70 8.03 -0.34
C GLU A 54 -33.86 6.65 0.28
N TYR A 55 -34.17 6.56 1.59
CA TYR A 55 -34.42 5.29 2.25
C TYR A 55 -35.61 4.53 1.62
N LEU A 56 -36.69 5.21 1.29
CA LEU A 56 -37.88 4.58 0.68
C LEU A 56 -37.61 4.09 -0.75
N MET A 57 -36.78 4.82 -1.50
CA MET A 57 -36.40 4.48 -2.89
C MET A 57 -35.32 3.42 -2.99
N GLU A 58 -34.51 3.25 -1.94
CA GLU A 58 -33.38 2.35 -1.95
C GLU A 58 -33.81 0.87 -2.11
N SER A 59 -33.16 0.15 -3.04
CA SER A 59 -33.43 -1.28 -3.25
C SER A 59 -32.82 -2.14 -2.12
N GLU A 60 -33.27 -3.39 -1.99
CA GLU A 60 -32.64 -4.34 -1.05
C GLU A 60 -31.19 -4.65 -1.43
N GLU A 61 -30.88 -4.64 -2.73
CA GLU A 61 -29.54 -4.82 -3.25
C GLU A 61 -28.63 -3.65 -2.83
N THR A 62 -29.09 -2.40 -3.00
CA THR A 62 -28.34 -1.22 -2.57
C THR A 62 -28.09 -1.19 -1.06
N GLN A 63 -29.07 -1.68 -0.25
CA GLN A 63 -28.85 -1.85 1.19
C GLN A 63 -27.82 -2.93 1.48
N ALA A 64 -27.88 -4.05 0.78
CA ALA A 64 -26.91 -5.13 0.93
C ALA A 64 -25.50 -4.68 0.53
N GLU A 65 -25.36 -3.88 -0.55
CA GLU A 65 -24.08 -3.28 -0.94
C GLU A 65 -23.48 -2.40 0.19
N LYS A 66 -24.29 -1.55 0.81
CA LYS A 66 -23.85 -0.72 1.95
C LYS A 66 -23.43 -1.57 3.15
N ILE A 67 -24.17 -2.67 3.42
CA ILE A 67 -23.81 -3.61 4.49
C ILE A 67 -22.50 -4.32 4.17
N CYS A 68 -22.32 -4.78 2.93
CA CYS A 68 -21.07 -5.37 2.48
C CYS A 68 -19.91 -4.40 2.66
N LEU A 69 -20.05 -3.16 2.17
CA LEU A 69 -19.04 -2.11 2.29
C LEU A 69 -18.68 -1.83 3.76
N PHE A 70 -19.67 -1.77 4.64
CA PHE A 70 -19.46 -1.58 6.08
C PHE A 70 -18.58 -2.68 6.68
N TYR A 71 -18.90 -3.97 6.42
CA TYR A 71 -18.10 -5.07 6.94
C TYR A 71 -16.71 -5.15 6.29
N GLN A 72 -16.59 -4.83 5.00
CA GLN A 72 -15.31 -4.76 4.29
C GLN A 72 -14.38 -3.69 4.86
N ASN A 73 -14.89 -2.49 5.13
CA ASN A 73 -14.09 -1.41 5.72
C ASN A 73 -13.62 -1.76 7.13
N ILE A 74 -14.46 -2.43 7.94
CA ILE A 74 -14.04 -2.93 9.25
C ILE A 74 -12.96 -4.00 9.11
N ALA A 75 -13.14 -4.96 8.20
CA ALA A 75 -12.17 -6.02 7.96
C ALA A 75 -10.83 -5.44 7.50
N GLU A 76 -10.83 -4.46 6.60
CA GLU A 76 -9.62 -3.77 6.13
C GLU A 76 -8.86 -3.10 7.30
N ALA A 77 -9.58 -2.36 8.16
CA ALA A 77 -8.99 -1.76 9.35
C ALA A 77 -8.41 -2.81 10.33
N GLN A 78 -9.08 -3.96 10.47
CA GLN A 78 -8.63 -5.07 11.31
C GLN A 78 -7.39 -5.78 10.73
N ILE A 79 -7.30 -5.95 9.41
CA ILE A 79 -6.11 -6.46 8.74
C ILE A 79 -4.91 -5.55 9.02
N LEU A 80 -5.09 -4.22 8.89
CA LEU A 80 -4.04 -3.23 9.21
C LEU A 80 -3.57 -3.29 10.68
N ASN A 81 -4.47 -3.65 11.59
CA ASN A 81 -4.15 -3.84 13.00
C ASN A 81 -3.71 -5.28 13.36
N SER A 82 -3.53 -6.16 12.36
CA SER A 82 -3.16 -7.57 12.52
C SER A 82 -4.19 -8.40 13.31
N ASP A 83 -5.45 -7.95 13.41
CA ASP A 83 -6.56 -8.70 14.01
C ASP A 83 -7.25 -9.58 12.93
N LEU A 84 -6.52 -10.57 12.44
CA LEU A 84 -6.92 -11.35 11.26
C LEU A 84 -8.17 -12.19 11.50
N LEU A 85 -8.36 -12.69 12.74
CA LEU A 85 -9.53 -13.51 13.07
C LEU A 85 -10.84 -12.70 12.99
N GLN A 86 -10.85 -11.49 13.53
CA GLN A 86 -12.00 -10.60 13.47
C GLN A 86 -12.27 -10.13 12.04
N ALA A 87 -11.18 -9.86 11.27
CA ALA A 87 -11.27 -9.50 9.87
C ALA A 87 -12.00 -10.60 9.06
N GLU A 88 -11.60 -11.86 9.24
CA GLU A 88 -12.22 -13.01 8.56
C GLU A 88 -13.71 -13.13 8.89
N GLN A 89 -14.09 -12.99 10.16
CA GLN A 89 -15.49 -13.01 10.58
C GLN A 89 -16.34 -11.91 9.91
N ASN A 90 -15.77 -10.71 9.72
CA ASN A 90 -16.48 -9.62 9.06
C ASN A 90 -16.55 -9.84 7.54
N ILE A 91 -15.52 -10.40 6.93
CA ILE A 91 -15.57 -10.84 5.53
C ILE A 91 -16.67 -11.88 5.32
N ASP A 92 -16.81 -12.88 6.22
CA ASP A 92 -17.85 -13.91 6.12
C ASP A 92 -19.27 -13.31 6.20
N LYS A 93 -19.47 -12.30 7.06
CA LYS A 93 -20.75 -11.56 7.11
C LYS A 93 -21.02 -10.83 5.78
N SER A 94 -19.99 -10.21 5.19
CA SER A 94 -20.12 -9.58 3.89
C SER A 94 -20.46 -10.59 2.79
N ILE A 95 -19.79 -11.74 2.77
CA ILE A 95 -20.01 -12.82 1.80
C ILE A 95 -21.48 -13.31 1.83
N TYR A 96 -22.06 -13.47 3.01
CA TYR A 96 -23.48 -13.85 3.14
C TYR A 96 -24.41 -12.92 2.35
N TYR A 97 -24.19 -11.60 2.43
CA TYR A 97 -24.98 -10.63 1.67
C TYR A 97 -24.64 -10.64 0.18
N CYS A 98 -23.37 -10.80 -0.18
CA CYS A 98 -22.94 -10.89 -1.57
C CYS A 98 -23.60 -12.06 -2.30
N GLU A 99 -23.64 -13.23 -1.67
CA GLU A 99 -24.27 -14.43 -2.24
C GLU A 99 -25.78 -14.29 -2.36
N LYS A 100 -26.43 -13.80 -1.29
CA LYS A 100 -27.88 -13.61 -1.25
C LYS A 100 -28.39 -12.65 -2.32
N TYR A 101 -27.67 -11.59 -2.59
CA TYR A 101 -28.07 -10.53 -3.52
C TYR A 101 -27.26 -10.52 -4.83
N LYS A 102 -26.38 -11.51 -5.04
CA LYS A 102 -25.55 -11.70 -6.24
C LYS A 102 -24.66 -10.48 -6.57
N LEU A 103 -24.05 -9.91 -5.55
CA LEU A 103 -23.21 -8.72 -5.65
C LEU A 103 -21.78 -9.09 -6.07
N GLU A 104 -21.56 -9.32 -7.37
CA GLU A 104 -20.28 -9.82 -7.91
C GLU A 104 -19.10 -8.93 -7.54
N TYR A 105 -19.22 -7.60 -7.66
CA TYR A 105 -18.17 -6.65 -7.32
C TYR A 105 -17.79 -6.72 -5.83
N GLN A 106 -18.77 -6.73 -4.92
CA GLN A 106 -18.51 -6.83 -3.48
C GLN A 106 -17.90 -8.21 -3.13
N GLY A 107 -18.31 -9.26 -3.83
CA GLY A 107 -17.70 -10.58 -3.74
C GLY A 107 -16.21 -10.56 -4.10
N ALA A 108 -15.84 -9.87 -5.18
CA ALA A 108 -14.45 -9.72 -5.59
C ALA A 108 -13.62 -8.93 -4.56
N ARG A 109 -14.18 -7.88 -3.95
CA ARG A 109 -13.52 -7.17 -2.85
C ARG A 109 -13.27 -8.07 -1.64
N ASN A 110 -14.22 -8.94 -1.28
CA ASN A 110 -14.03 -9.94 -0.22
C ASN A 110 -12.89 -10.92 -0.55
N LEU A 111 -12.78 -11.35 -1.81
CA LEU A 111 -11.65 -12.17 -2.24
C LEU A 111 -10.32 -11.42 -2.11
N SER A 112 -10.27 -10.15 -2.51
CA SER A 112 -9.06 -9.33 -2.34
C SER A 112 -8.66 -9.18 -0.87
N LEU A 113 -9.62 -8.93 0.04
CA LEU A 113 -9.36 -8.84 1.48
C LEU A 113 -8.88 -10.17 2.08
N ARG A 114 -9.43 -11.32 1.63
CA ARG A 114 -8.88 -12.63 2.01
C ARG A 114 -7.44 -12.81 1.53
N GLY A 115 -7.14 -12.36 0.32
CA GLY A 115 -5.76 -12.32 -0.17
C GLY A 115 -4.83 -11.51 0.75
N ASP A 116 -5.29 -10.37 1.26
CA ASP A 116 -4.52 -9.55 2.22
C ASP A 116 -4.32 -10.30 3.56
N ILE A 117 -5.32 -11.00 4.08
CA ILE A 117 -5.17 -11.85 5.28
C ILE A 117 -4.08 -12.90 5.07
N TYR A 118 -4.11 -13.64 3.95
CA TYR A 118 -3.10 -14.65 3.66
C TYR A 118 -1.70 -14.05 3.46
N MET A 119 -1.62 -12.81 2.97
CA MET A 119 -0.35 -12.06 2.91
C MET A 119 0.24 -11.81 4.30
N GLU A 120 -0.59 -11.40 5.27
CA GLU A 120 -0.16 -11.19 6.66
C GLU A 120 0.21 -12.53 7.34
N GLN A 121 -0.46 -13.62 7.00
CA GLN A 121 -0.13 -14.98 7.45
C GLN A 121 1.09 -15.59 6.75
N GLN A 122 1.69 -14.89 5.78
CA GLN A 122 2.81 -15.34 4.94
C GLN A 122 2.48 -16.57 4.06
N ASP A 123 1.21 -16.88 3.86
CA ASP A 123 0.75 -17.88 2.88
C ASP A 123 0.63 -17.24 1.50
N ILE A 124 1.78 -17.14 0.85
CA ILE A 124 1.93 -16.46 -0.44
C ILE A 124 1.10 -17.14 -1.55
N ALA A 125 1.00 -18.48 -1.51
CA ALA A 125 0.29 -19.24 -2.54
C ALA A 125 -1.23 -18.97 -2.49
N SER A 126 -1.82 -19.03 -1.31
CA SER A 126 -3.23 -18.71 -1.11
C SER A 126 -3.53 -17.25 -1.44
N ALA A 127 -2.68 -16.30 -1.00
CA ALA A 127 -2.83 -14.90 -1.31
C ALA A 127 -2.87 -14.66 -2.83
N GLN A 128 -1.92 -15.25 -3.58
CA GLN A 128 -1.88 -15.13 -5.03
C GLN A 128 -3.15 -15.65 -5.70
N GLN A 129 -3.66 -16.81 -5.24
CA GLN A 129 -4.89 -17.39 -5.78
C GLN A 129 -6.10 -16.49 -5.57
N PHE A 130 -6.24 -15.91 -4.37
CA PHE A 130 -7.34 -15.01 -4.06
C PHE A 130 -7.28 -13.71 -4.87
N PHE A 131 -6.10 -13.10 -5.02
CA PHE A 131 -5.95 -11.89 -5.86
C PHE A 131 -6.22 -12.17 -7.33
N LEU A 132 -5.78 -13.31 -7.88
CA LEU A 132 -6.10 -13.69 -9.26
C LEU A 132 -7.61 -13.87 -9.45
N SER A 133 -8.28 -14.52 -8.51
CA SER A 133 -9.73 -14.72 -8.56
C SER A 133 -10.49 -13.39 -8.49
N ALA A 134 -10.07 -12.49 -7.60
CA ALA A 134 -10.64 -11.15 -7.51
C ALA A 134 -10.44 -10.35 -8.80
N ASN A 135 -9.22 -10.37 -9.36
CA ASN A 135 -8.88 -9.62 -10.56
C ASN A 135 -9.71 -10.02 -11.79
N ILE A 136 -10.01 -11.33 -11.94
CA ILE A 136 -10.89 -11.81 -13.03
C ILE A 136 -12.27 -11.15 -12.95
N ILE A 137 -12.83 -11.03 -11.75
CA ILE A 137 -14.15 -10.41 -11.56
C ILE A 137 -14.08 -8.90 -11.75
N PHE A 138 -13.02 -8.23 -11.27
CA PHE A 138 -12.83 -6.80 -11.49
C PHE A 138 -12.67 -6.46 -12.97
N ILE A 139 -11.97 -7.29 -13.76
CA ILE A 139 -11.88 -7.13 -15.22
C ILE A 139 -13.26 -7.24 -15.86
N LYS A 140 -14.06 -8.24 -15.47
CA LYS A 140 -15.43 -8.42 -15.97
C LYS A 140 -16.32 -7.20 -15.69
N ASN A 141 -16.12 -6.56 -14.54
CA ASN A 141 -16.90 -5.39 -14.12
C ASN A 141 -16.29 -4.04 -14.56
N ASN A 142 -15.17 -4.02 -15.29
CA ASN A 142 -14.43 -2.81 -15.67
C ASN A 142 -14.04 -1.93 -14.46
N SER A 143 -13.74 -2.55 -13.32
CA SER A 143 -13.33 -1.87 -12.09
C SER A 143 -11.83 -1.58 -12.15
N TYR A 144 -11.45 -0.53 -12.89
CA TYR A 144 -10.05 -0.29 -13.28
C TYR A 144 -9.11 -0.02 -12.11
N GLU A 145 -9.57 0.66 -11.05
CA GLU A 145 -8.75 0.94 -9.87
C GLU A 145 -8.42 -0.36 -9.14
N GLU A 146 -9.40 -1.21 -8.90
CA GLU A 146 -9.22 -2.53 -8.26
C GLU A 146 -8.39 -3.50 -9.13
N ILE A 147 -8.50 -3.41 -10.46
CA ILE A 147 -7.62 -4.16 -11.36
C ILE A 147 -6.18 -3.77 -11.14
N ILE A 148 -5.88 -2.48 -11.08
CA ILE A 148 -4.52 -1.98 -10.87
C ILE A 148 -4.02 -2.38 -9.48
N GLU A 149 -4.82 -2.20 -8.43
CA GLU A 149 -4.45 -2.59 -7.07
C GLU A 149 -4.14 -4.07 -6.95
N THR A 150 -4.96 -4.95 -7.54
CA THR A 150 -4.70 -6.39 -7.53
C THR A 150 -3.47 -6.76 -8.34
N LEU A 151 -3.21 -6.11 -9.48
CA LEU A 151 -1.98 -6.29 -10.26
C LEU A 151 -0.74 -5.83 -9.48
N LEU A 152 -0.83 -4.71 -8.74
CA LEU A 152 0.23 -4.26 -7.85
C LEU A 152 0.50 -5.27 -6.72
N LYS A 153 -0.54 -5.80 -6.08
CA LYS A 153 -0.42 -6.84 -5.05
C LYS A 153 0.25 -8.10 -5.61
N LEU A 154 -0.20 -8.60 -6.76
CA LEU A 154 0.41 -9.74 -7.46
C LEU A 154 1.88 -9.50 -7.83
N GLY A 155 2.19 -8.30 -8.32
CA GLY A 155 3.56 -7.89 -8.61
C GLY A 155 4.45 -7.86 -7.37
N LYS A 156 3.96 -7.30 -6.24
CA LYS A 156 4.67 -7.26 -4.95
C LYS A 156 4.94 -8.66 -4.39
N ILE A 157 3.96 -9.56 -4.47
CA ILE A 157 4.13 -10.99 -4.10
C ILE A 157 5.24 -11.61 -4.93
N THR A 158 5.16 -11.45 -6.25
CA THR A 158 6.12 -12.03 -7.18
C THR A 158 7.53 -11.49 -6.96
N LEU A 159 7.66 -10.20 -6.57
CA LEU A 159 8.94 -9.62 -6.14
C LEU A 159 9.52 -10.29 -4.90
N LYS A 160 8.67 -10.56 -3.88
CA LYS A 160 9.10 -11.29 -2.67
C LYS A 160 9.63 -12.69 -3.01
N MET A 161 9.06 -13.32 -4.04
CA MET A 161 9.51 -14.61 -4.57
C MET A 161 10.70 -14.51 -5.53
N MET A 162 11.32 -13.33 -5.68
CA MET A 162 12.41 -13.03 -6.63
C MET A 162 12.04 -13.26 -8.11
N GLY A 163 10.76 -13.35 -8.45
CA GLY A 163 10.24 -13.54 -9.81
C GLY A 163 10.19 -12.23 -10.59
N TYR A 164 11.34 -11.57 -10.79
CA TYR A 164 11.43 -10.19 -11.32
C TYR A 164 10.79 -10.01 -12.69
N GLN A 165 10.89 -10.98 -13.60
CA GLN A 165 10.27 -10.91 -14.94
C GLN A 165 8.74 -10.92 -14.85
N SER A 166 8.17 -11.83 -14.05
CA SER A 166 6.73 -11.91 -13.83
C SER A 166 6.20 -10.68 -13.10
N ALA A 167 6.93 -10.17 -12.11
CA ALA A 167 6.60 -8.92 -11.42
C ALA A 167 6.57 -7.74 -12.41
N SER A 168 7.57 -7.63 -13.30
CA SER A 168 7.59 -6.62 -14.36
C SER A 168 6.35 -6.70 -15.25
N SER A 169 5.88 -7.92 -15.58
CA SER A 169 4.67 -8.10 -16.38
C SER A 169 3.42 -7.55 -15.67
N TYR A 170 3.23 -7.86 -14.38
CA TYR A 170 2.10 -7.35 -13.61
C TYR A 170 2.11 -5.82 -13.52
N PHE A 171 3.25 -5.21 -13.20
CA PHE A 171 3.33 -3.74 -13.09
C PHE A 171 3.15 -3.04 -14.44
N LYS A 172 3.63 -3.63 -15.53
CA LYS A 172 3.39 -3.12 -16.89
C LYS A 172 1.93 -3.24 -17.33
N GLN A 173 1.24 -4.30 -16.92
CA GLN A 173 -0.20 -4.41 -17.12
C GLN A 173 -0.95 -3.34 -16.34
N ALA A 174 -0.56 -3.07 -15.08
CA ALA A 174 -1.13 -1.99 -14.27
C ALA A 174 -0.92 -0.61 -14.93
N GLU A 175 0.31 -0.32 -15.44
CA GLU A 175 0.60 0.90 -16.20
C GLU A 175 -0.31 1.03 -17.41
N LYS A 176 -0.48 -0.05 -18.18
CA LYS A 176 -1.32 -0.05 -19.36
C LYS A 176 -2.78 0.23 -19.03
N VAL A 177 -3.35 -0.44 -18.03
CA VAL A 177 -4.74 -0.21 -17.59
C VAL A 177 -4.92 1.24 -17.16
N PHE A 178 -3.96 1.81 -16.42
CA PHE A 178 -4.00 3.21 -15.97
C PHE A 178 -4.04 4.20 -17.14
N ILE A 179 -3.16 4.00 -18.11
CA ILE A 179 -3.02 4.91 -19.27
C ILE A 179 -4.21 4.76 -20.22
N ASP A 180 -4.59 3.54 -20.58
CA ASP A 180 -5.66 3.26 -21.55
C ASP A 180 -7.01 3.81 -21.07
N ASN A 181 -7.24 3.85 -19.74
CA ASN A 181 -8.47 4.36 -19.14
C ASN A 181 -8.36 5.81 -18.60
N GLN A 182 -7.26 6.51 -18.89
CA GLN A 182 -7.04 7.92 -18.54
C GLN A 182 -7.31 8.24 -17.06
N MET A 183 -6.84 7.38 -16.16
CA MET A 183 -7.09 7.51 -14.72
C MET A 183 -6.37 8.73 -14.13
N GLY A 184 -7.00 9.39 -13.17
CA GLY A 184 -6.50 10.63 -12.56
C GLY A 184 -5.80 10.45 -11.20
N ASN A 185 -5.54 9.22 -10.74
CA ASN A 185 -4.94 8.96 -9.43
C ASN A 185 -3.40 9.00 -9.50
N ASP A 186 -2.83 10.18 -9.24
CA ASP A 186 -1.37 10.40 -9.30
C ASP A 186 -0.57 9.58 -8.27
N PHE A 187 -1.16 9.24 -7.12
CA PHE A 187 -0.52 8.35 -6.15
C PHE A 187 -0.35 6.95 -6.73
N LEU A 188 -1.41 6.40 -7.28
CA LEU A 188 -1.41 5.07 -7.88
C LEU A 188 -0.43 4.99 -9.06
N LEU A 189 -0.36 6.03 -9.90
CA LEU A 189 0.61 6.09 -11.00
C LEU A 189 2.05 6.18 -10.48
N GLY A 190 2.28 6.95 -9.43
CA GLY A 190 3.59 7.03 -8.77
C GLY A 190 4.04 5.66 -8.24
N GLU A 191 3.13 4.91 -7.62
CA GLU A 191 3.39 3.56 -7.11
C GLU A 191 3.71 2.57 -8.24
N ILE A 192 2.95 2.60 -9.32
CA ILE A 192 3.21 1.80 -10.54
C ILE A 192 4.63 2.07 -11.05
N TYR A 193 4.99 3.35 -11.24
CA TYR A 193 6.32 3.73 -11.72
C TYR A 193 7.43 3.31 -10.78
N TYR A 194 7.22 3.45 -9.47
CA TYR A 194 8.19 3.01 -8.46
C TYR A 194 8.50 1.52 -8.57
N TYR A 195 7.46 0.66 -8.63
CA TYR A 195 7.65 -0.77 -8.71
C TYR A 195 8.21 -1.23 -10.06
N ILE A 196 7.86 -0.57 -11.16
CA ILE A 196 8.51 -0.80 -12.45
C ILE A 196 10.00 -0.46 -12.37
N GLY A 197 10.34 0.70 -11.83
CA GLY A 197 11.74 1.13 -11.64
C GLY A 197 12.53 0.18 -10.75
N TYR A 198 11.95 -0.22 -9.61
CA TYR A 198 12.54 -1.21 -8.71
C TYR A 198 12.77 -2.56 -9.36
N THR A 199 11.80 -3.03 -10.15
CA THR A 199 11.91 -4.30 -10.87
C THR A 199 13.00 -4.25 -11.93
N TYR A 200 13.10 -3.16 -12.70
CA TYR A 200 14.20 -2.96 -13.64
C TYR A 200 15.56 -2.88 -12.96
N PHE A 201 15.64 -2.25 -11.77
CA PHE A 201 16.86 -2.23 -10.97
C PHE A 201 17.32 -3.66 -10.58
N LYS A 202 16.36 -4.52 -10.18
CA LYS A 202 16.64 -5.95 -9.87
C LYS A 202 17.00 -6.77 -11.09
N LEU A 203 16.49 -6.42 -12.27
CA LEU A 203 16.83 -7.03 -13.57
C LEU A 203 18.10 -6.44 -14.20
N GLU A 204 18.81 -5.57 -13.48
CA GLU A 204 20.03 -4.88 -13.93
C GLU A 204 19.86 -4.01 -15.18
N ASN A 205 18.61 -3.69 -15.54
CA ASN A 205 18.31 -2.70 -16.59
C ASN A 205 18.33 -1.30 -15.99
N ILE A 206 19.53 -0.79 -15.75
CA ILE A 206 19.75 0.41 -14.97
C ILE A 206 19.19 1.69 -15.64
N GLU A 207 19.19 1.76 -16.95
CA GLU A 207 18.64 2.93 -17.66
C GLU A 207 17.12 3.05 -17.45
N ASN A 208 16.38 1.97 -17.61
CA ASN A 208 14.95 1.98 -17.33
C ASN A 208 14.66 2.12 -15.83
N ALA A 209 15.47 1.56 -14.95
CA ALA A 209 15.36 1.78 -13.51
C ALA A 209 15.44 3.27 -13.16
N ILE A 210 16.44 4.00 -13.64
CA ILE A 210 16.60 5.44 -13.45
C ILE A 210 15.40 6.21 -14.04
N LYS A 211 14.99 5.88 -15.28
CA LYS A 211 13.84 6.52 -15.94
C LYS A 211 12.58 6.44 -15.09
N TYR A 212 12.20 5.23 -14.68
CA TYR A 212 10.96 5.02 -13.94
C TYR A 212 11.02 5.53 -12.49
N SER A 213 12.17 5.44 -11.84
CA SER A 213 12.40 6.06 -10.53
C SER A 213 12.24 7.59 -10.59
N TYR A 214 12.69 8.21 -11.68
CA TYR A 214 12.51 9.64 -11.89
C TYR A 214 11.02 9.99 -12.08
N LEU A 215 10.27 9.23 -12.86
CA LEU A 215 8.84 9.42 -13.05
C LEU A 215 8.06 9.26 -11.74
N ALA A 216 8.38 8.23 -10.94
CA ALA A 216 7.80 8.02 -9.62
C ALA A 216 8.08 9.22 -8.70
N LYS A 217 9.34 9.65 -8.63
CA LYS A 217 9.78 10.82 -7.85
C LYS A 217 8.97 12.07 -8.22
N GLU A 218 8.76 12.36 -9.51
CA GLU A 218 7.98 13.51 -9.94
C GLU A 218 6.52 13.42 -9.48
N LYS A 219 5.88 12.24 -9.62
CA LYS A 219 4.49 12.04 -9.18
C LYS A 219 4.33 12.23 -7.68
N PHE A 220 5.15 11.58 -6.87
CA PHE A 220 5.08 11.70 -5.41
C PHE A 220 5.42 13.11 -4.90
N ASN A 221 6.31 13.83 -5.59
CA ASN A 221 6.60 15.22 -5.27
C ASN A 221 5.39 16.13 -5.53
N GLN A 222 4.67 15.93 -6.63
CA GLN A 222 3.46 16.72 -6.98
C GLN A 222 2.37 16.61 -5.92
N ILE A 223 2.20 15.44 -5.31
CA ILE A 223 1.17 15.18 -4.29
C ILE A 223 1.69 15.31 -2.85
N ASN A 224 2.94 15.77 -2.65
CA ASN A 224 3.59 15.90 -1.34
C ASN A 224 3.66 14.60 -0.52
N SER A 225 3.73 13.43 -1.17
CA SER A 225 3.90 12.13 -0.50
C SER A 225 5.37 11.92 -0.14
N LYS A 226 5.77 12.39 1.03
CA LYS A 226 7.19 12.50 1.44
C LYS A 226 7.90 11.14 1.52
N ASN A 227 7.25 10.10 2.04
CA ASN A 227 7.87 8.78 2.18
C ASN A 227 8.17 8.15 0.81
N GLU A 228 7.18 8.12 -0.07
CA GLU A 228 7.27 7.55 -1.41
C GLU A 228 8.22 8.36 -2.29
N TYR A 229 8.20 9.69 -2.13
CA TYR A 229 9.18 10.57 -2.76
C TYR A 229 10.61 10.24 -2.33
N ALA A 230 10.86 10.05 -1.02
CA ALA A 230 12.17 9.68 -0.50
C ALA A 230 12.62 8.30 -1.00
N ASN A 231 11.71 7.30 -1.03
CA ASN A 231 12.00 5.97 -1.55
C ASN A 231 12.35 6.00 -3.05
N SER A 232 11.65 6.84 -3.83
CA SER A 232 11.96 7.03 -5.26
C SER A 232 13.32 7.70 -5.48
N LEU A 233 13.69 8.67 -4.65
CA LEU A 233 15.02 9.29 -4.66
C LEU A 233 16.12 8.30 -4.28
N LEU A 234 15.87 7.42 -3.30
CA LEU A 234 16.80 6.37 -2.90
C LEU A 234 17.08 5.42 -4.07
N LEU A 235 16.01 4.93 -4.72
CA LEU A 235 16.13 4.05 -5.88
C LEU A 235 16.87 4.73 -7.04
N LEU A 236 16.67 6.05 -7.19
CA LEU A 236 17.38 6.85 -8.18
C LEU A 236 18.88 6.93 -7.86
N ALA A 237 19.23 7.17 -6.61
CA ALA A 237 20.62 7.20 -6.15
C ALA A 237 21.32 5.86 -6.36
N ASP A 238 20.66 4.76 -6.03
CA ASP A 238 21.15 3.39 -6.22
C ASP A 238 21.33 3.07 -7.72
N GLY A 239 20.38 3.53 -8.56
CA GLY A 239 20.49 3.40 -10.02
C GLY A 239 21.72 4.12 -10.58
N TYR A 240 21.96 5.38 -10.18
CA TYR A 240 23.15 6.12 -10.60
C TYR A 240 24.43 5.50 -10.07
N ASN A 241 24.43 4.98 -8.84
CA ASN A 241 25.57 4.26 -8.28
C ASN A 241 25.91 3.02 -9.12
N LYS A 242 24.93 2.18 -9.42
CA LYS A 242 25.11 0.99 -10.29
C LYS A 242 25.57 1.37 -11.71
N LYS A 243 25.17 2.54 -12.22
CA LYS A 243 25.62 3.08 -13.50
C LYS A 243 27.08 3.56 -13.47
N GLY A 244 27.67 3.72 -12.30
CA GLY A 244 28.99 4.32 -12.09
C GLY A 244 28.99 5.86 -12.12
N ASP A 245 27.83 6.48 -12.14
CA ASP A 245 27.68 7.95 -12.06
C ASP A 245 27.66 8.39 -10.59
N ILE A 246 28.83 8.31 -9.95
CA ILE A 246 29.00 8.60 -8.53
C ILE A 246 28.56 10.03 -8.18
N LYS A 247 28.77 10.98 -9.08
CA LYS A 247 28.36 12.37 -8.86
C LYS A 247 26.85 12.53 -8.68
N ASN A 248 26.06 11.93 -9.57
CA ASN A 248 24.60 11.94 -9.45
C ASN A 248 24.13 11.05 -8.29
N ALA A 249 24.77 9.91 -8.01
CA ALA A 249 24.48 9.08 -6.84
C ALA A 249 24.61 9.89 -5.55
N ILE A 250 25.72 10.61 -5.33
CA ILE A 250 25.91 11.49 -4.16
C ILE A 250 24.87 12.60 -4.12
N LYS A 251 24.57 13.24 -5.25
CA LYS A 251 23.55 14.31 -5.33
C LYS A 251 22.19 13.81 -4.84
N TYR A 252 21.69 12.70 -5.38
CA TYR A 252 20.38 12.16 -5.01
C TYR A 252 20.39 11.61 -3.59
N SER A 253 21.45 10.95 -3.13
CA SER A 253 21.59 10.49 -1.75
C SER A 253 21.51 11.65 -0.74
N LYS A 254 22.15 12.80 -1.02
CA LYS A 254 22.05 14.00 -0.15
C LYS A 254 20.63 14.55 -0.07
N VAL A 255 19.91 14.58 -1.19
CA VAL A 255 18.49 14.99 -1.21
C VAL A 255 17.63 14.01 -0.40
N THR A 256 17.81 12.71 -0.62
CA THR A 256 17.12 11.64 0.11
C THR A 256 17.34 11.74 1.61
N LEU A 257 18.60 11.96 2.01
CA LEU A 257 18.98 12.15 3.41
C LEU A 257 18.23 13.31 4.08
N LYS A 258 18.10 14.44 3.37
CA LYS A 258 17.35 15.59 3.87
C LYS A 258 15.88 15.23 4.13
N VAL A 259 15.23 14.57 3.19
CA VAL A 259 13.83 14.18 3.30
C VAL A 259 13.62 13.19 4.45
N PHE A 260 14.46 12.16 4.58
CA PHE A 260 14.32 11.19 5.69
C PHE A 260 14.62 11.81 7.06
N LYS A 261 15.46 12.83 7.14
CA LYS A 261 15.64 13.63 8.37
C LYS A 261 14.37 14.41 8.74
N GLU A 262 13.71 15.01 7.74
CA GLU A 262 12.44 15.74 7.96
C GLU A 262 11.32 14.85 8.47
N ILE A 263 11.26 13.58 8.06
CA ILE A 263 10.26 12.61 8.51
C ILE A 263 10.73 11.77 9.73
N ASN A 264 11.87 12.09 10.31
CA ASN A 264 12.46 11.45 11.51
C ASN A 264 12.65 9.92 11.38
N ASN A 265 12.97 9.42 10.19
CA ASN A 265 13.22 7.99 9.97
C ASN A 265 14.70 7.65 10.15
N LEU A 266 15.11 7.41 11.40
CA LEU A 266 16.51 7.18 11.79
C LEU A 266 17.12 5.96 11.09
N THR A 267 16.36 4.91 10.83
CA THR A 267 16.83 3.71 10.14
C THR A 267 17.31 4.06 8.73
N TYR A 268 16.48 4.73 7.94
CA TYR A 268 16.89 5.17 6.60
C TYR A 268 17.97 6.24 6.65
N VAL A 269 17.92 7.16 7.62
CA VAL A 269 19.00 8.18 7.79
C VAL A 269 20.35 7.48 7.98
N SER A 270 20.45 6.49 8.86
CA SER A 270 21.72 5.76 9.09
C SER A 270 22.19 5.00 7.86
N GLU A 271 21.26 4.39 7.12
CA GLU A 271 21.58 3.66 5.89
C GLU A 271 22.12 4.58 4.79
N ILE A 272 21.48 5.73 4.59
CA ILE A 272 21.91 6.70 3.59
C ILE A 272 23.26 7.37 3.99
N GLU A 273 23.44 7.68 5.28
CA GLU A 273 24.74 8.18 5.77
C GLU A 273 25.85 7.14 5.50
N ASN A 274 25.60 5.83 5.75
CA ASN A 274 26.55 4.77 5.43
C ASN A 274 26.82 4.68 3.92
N ASN A 275 25.79 4.73 3.07
CA ASN A 275 25.93 4.69 1.62
C ASN A 275 26.69 5.91 1.07
N LEU A 276 26.43 7.11 1.61
CA LEU A 276 27.20 8.31 1.28
C LEU A 276 28.68 8.14 1.64
N GLY A 277 28.98 7.56 2.79
CA GLY A 277 30.36 7.24 3.18
C GLY A 277 31.06 6.36 2.16
N ARG A 278 30.38 5.31 1.67
CA ARG A 278 30.93 4.45 0.62
C ARG A 278 31.08 5.17 -0.71
N LEU A 279 30.10 5.96 -1.14
CA LEU A 279 30.18 6.76 -2.37
C LEU A 279 31.36 7.75 -2.34
N PHE A 280 31.61 8.42 -1.20
CA PHE A 280 32.76 9.30 -1.05
C PHE A 280 34.08 8.54 -0.99
N TYR A 281 34.13 7.30 -0.45
CA TYR A 281 35.27 6.42 -0.56
C TYR A 281 35.63 6.09 -2.01
N GLU A 282 34.60 5.75 -2.84
CA GLU A 282 34.78 5.50 -4.28
C GLU A 282 35.19 6.78 -5.03
N PHE A 283 34.69 7.94 -4.59
CA PHE A 283 35.04 9.28 -5.13
C PHE A 283 36.36 9.80 -4.60
N GLU A 284 37.12 8.98 -3.86
CA GLU A 284 38.44 9.31 -3.27
C GLU A 284 38.44 10.50 -2.28
N ASN A 285 37.29 10.86 -1.77
CA ASN A 285 37.14 11.89 -0.73
C ASN A 285 37.03 11.24 0.66
N MET A 286 38.15 10.88 1.27
CA MET A 286 38.20 10.19 2.53
C MET A 286 37.66 11.02 3.70
N GLU A 287 37.81 12.31 3.70
CA GLU A 287 37.30 13.21 4.75
C GLU A 287 35.78 13.16 4.82
N GLU A 288 35.10 13.40 3.71
CA GLU A 288 33.62 13.28 3.65
C GLU A 288 33.14 11.85 3.92
N SER A 289 33.90 10.83 3.46
CA SER A 289 33.58 9.44 3.76
C SER A 289 33.51 9.19 5.26
N PHE A 290 34.54 9.60 6.03
CA PHE A 290 34.55 9.46 7.48
C PHE A 290 33.44 10.26 8.17
N ILE A 291 33.13 11.49 7.72
CA ILE A 291 32.06 12.30 8.28
C ILE A 291 30.73 11.53 8.22
N HIS A 292 30.40 10.97 7.06
CA HIS A 292 29.16 10.23 6.85
C HIS A 292 29.15 8.89 7.59
N LEU A 293 30.22 8.11 7.54
CA LEU A 293 30.32 6.83 8.25
C LEU A 293 30.25 7.01 9.78
N ASN A 294 30.86 8.05 10.36
CA ASN A 294 30.76 8.29 11.80
C ASN A 294 29.33 8.68 12.22
N LYS A 295 28.58 9.45 11.39
CA LYS A 295 27.17 9.73 11.66
C LYS A 295 26.32 8.46 11.61
N ALA A 296 26.55 7.59 10.62
CA ALA A 296 25.88 6.30 10.54
C ALA A 296 26.19 5.44 11.77
N LYS A 297 27.47 5.38 12.19
CA LYS A 297 27.92 4.65 13.38
C LYS A 297 27.18 5.14 14.62
N GLU A 298 27.16 6.44 14.86
CA GLU A 298 26.51 7.04 16.04
C GLU A 298 25.01 6.67 16.09
N ILE A 299 24.28 6.83 14.98
CA ILE A 299 22.86 6.48 14.92
C ILE A 299 22.65 5.01 15.18
N ARG A 300 23.43 4.13 14.52
CA ARG A 300 23.31 2.67 14.64
C ARG A 300 23.67 2.16 16.04
N GLN A 301 24.63 2.79 16.71
CA GLN A 301 24.95 2.50 18.12
C GLN A 301 23.77 2.84 19.04
N ASN A 302 23.17 4.04 18.86
CA ASN A 302 22.06 4.50 19.69
C ASN A 302 20.77 3.67 19.47
N THR A 303 20.56 3.19 18.26
CA THR A 303 19.39 2.36 17.90
C THR A 303 19.63 0.85 18.06
N LYS A 304 20.82 0.45 18.46
CA LYS A 304 21.25 -0.97 18.55
C LYS A 304 21.03 -1.74 17.24
N ASP A 305 21.26 -1.08 16.10
CA ASP A 305 21.09 -1.67 14.76
C ASP A 305 22.23 -2.65 14.45
N LEU A 306 21.90 -3.89 14.11
CA LEU A 306 22.86 -4.94 13.73
C LEU A 306 23.73 -4.56 12.52
N LYS A 307 23.29 -3.66 11.66
CA LYS A 307 24.07 -3.11 10.54
C LYS A 307 25.24 -2.20 10.97
N LEU A 308 25.42 -1.98 12.29
CA LEU A 308 26.60 -1.27 12.83
C LEU A 308 27.91 -1.91 12.36
N ILE A 309 27.96 -3.24 12.27
CA ILE A 309 29.13 -3.98 11.78
C ILE A 309 29.51 -3.55 10.35
N ASP A 310 28.53 -3.43 9.46
CA ASP A 310 28.78 -2.99 8.07
C ASP A 310 29.42 -1.57 8.04
N THR A 311 28.98 -0.68 8.95
CA THR A 311 29.56 0.66 9.06
C THR A 311 31.00 0.64 9.58
N LEU A 312 31.25 -0.17 10.60
CA LEU A 312 32.60 -0.32 11.16
C LEU A 312 33.56 -0.95 10.14
N ALA A 313 33.09 -1.91 9.33
CA ALA A 313 33.86 -2.48 8.23
C ALA A 313 34.22 -1.42 7.19
N ASN A 314 33.28 -0.59 6.77
CA ASN A 314 33.54 0.52 5.84
C ASN A 314 34.55 1.55 6.42
N ILE A 315 34.49 1.84 7.72
CA ILE A 315 35.46 2.69 8.41
C ILE A 315 36.86 2.04 8.39
N CYS A 316 36.92 0.72 8.64
CA CYS A 316 38.18 -0.02 8.58
C CYS A 316 38.79 0.01 7.17
N GLU A 317 38.00 -0.18 6.11
CA GLU A 317 38.42 -0.08 4.71
C GLU A 317 39.01 1.31 4.41
N ASN A 318 38.40 2.39 4.90
CA ASN A 318 38.93 3.76 4.76
C ASN A 318 40.33 3.88 5.40
N TYR A 319 40.53 3.33 6.62
CA TYR A 319 41.85 3.36 7.25
C TYR A 319 42.89 2.50 6.52
N ILE A 320 42.48 1.37 5.95
CA ILE A 320 43.36 0.53 5.11
C ILE A 320 43.81 1.31 3.88
N LYS A 321 42.88 1.99 3.16
CA LYS A 321 43.20 2.80 1.98
C LYS A 321 44.17 3.94 2.31
N LEU A 322 44.05 4.54 3.50
CA LEU A 322 44.96 5.55 4.03
C LEU A 322 46.27 4.97 4.61
N LYS A 323 46.48 3.66 4.53
CA LYS A 323 47.65 2.94 5.11
C LYS A 323 47.83 3.17 6.63
N SER A 324 46.76 3.50 7.35
CA SER A 324 46.74 3.73 8.80
C SER A 324 46.46 2.42 9.55
N VAL A 325 47.48 1.55 9.61
CA VAL A 325 47.37 0.21 10.15
C VAL A 325 46.91 0.18 11.61
N SER A 326 47.37 1.12 12.44
CA SER A 326 46.97 1.18 13.86
C SER A 326 45.48 1.45 14.02
N LYS A 327 44.92 2.43 13.28
CA LYS A 327 43.49 2.78 13.31
C LYS A 327 42.63 1.69 12.68
N ALA A 328 43.12 1.00 11.64
CA ALA A 328 42.42 -0.14 11.05
C ALA A 328 42.31 -1.31 12.06
N LYS A 329 43.39 -1.61 12.82
CA LYS A 329 43.35 -2.61 13.88
C LYS A 329 42.39 -2.24 15.02
N GLU A 330 42.32 -0.97 15.39
CA GLU A 330 41.38 -0.49 16.40
C GLU A 330 39.92 -0.66 15.94
N ALA A 331 39.62 -0.29 14.67
CA ALA A 331 38.31 -0.50 14.10
C ALA A 331 37.91 -1.99 14.05
N LEU A 332 38.83 -2.88 13.68
CA LEU A 332 38.63 -4.34 13.73
C LEU A 332 38.35 -4.85 15.15
N LYS A 333 39.08 -4.31 16.16
CA LYS A 333 38.82 -4.66 17.55
C LYS A 333 37.41 -4.30 17.98
N HIS A 334 36.92 -3.11 17.61
CA HIS A 334 35.55 -2.71 17.89
C HIS A 334 34.50 -3.61 17.23
N ILE A 335 34.77 -4.17 16.04
CA ILE A 335 33.91 -5.16 15.39
C ILE A 335 33.88 -6.44 16.24
N LEU A 336 35.05 -6.95 16.67
CA LEU A 336 35.14 -8.16 17.47
C LEU A 336 34.46 -8.00 18.83
N ASP A 337 34.71 -6.91 19.54
CA ASP A 337 34.03 -6.59 20.81
C ASP A 337 32.49 -6.57 20.65
N TYR A 338 31.98 -5.99 19.56
CA TYR A 338 30.53 -5.94 19.30
C TYR A 338 29.92 -7.32 18.96
N ILE A 339 30.71 -8.23 18.36
CA ILE A 339 30.29 -9.61 18.06
C ILE A 339 30.29 -10.45 19.35
N GLU A 340 31.30 -10.29 20.23
CA GLU A 340 31.43 -11.03 21.48
C GLU A 340 30.35 -10.67 22.50
N ASP A 341 29.83 -9.44 22.50
CA ASP A 341 28.74 -8.95 23.36
C ASP A 341 27.34 -9.60 23.08
N GLY A 342 27.27 -10.67 22.30
CA GLY A 342 26.10 -11.54 22.20
C GLY A 342 25.30 -11.45 20.91
N ASN A 343 25.80 -10.81 19.87
CA ASN A 343 25.15 -10.74 18.54
C ASN A 343 25.55 -11.93 17.63
N ASN A 344 25.23 -13.17 18.05
CA ASN A 344 25.57 -14.40 17.30
C ASN A 344 25.04 -14.44 15.86
N THR A 345 23.96 -13.67 15.52
CA THR A 345 23.44 -13.53 14.15
C THR A 345 24.36 -12.74 13.22
N ALA A 346 25.27 -11.94 13.78
CA ALA A 346 26.26 -11.18 13.02
C ALA A 346 27.44 -12.05 12.59
N LEU A 347 27.78 -13.08 13.36
CA LEU A 347 28.85 -14.07 13.07
C LEU A 347 28.58 -14.79 11.73
N CYS A 348 27.33 -15.16 11.42
CA CYS A 348 26.99 -15.88 10.19
C CYS A 348 27.19 -15.07 8.89
N LYS A 349 27.43 -13.76 8.98
CA LYS A 349 27.66 -12.91 7.79
C LYS A 349 29.16 -12.73 7.45
N TYR A 350 30.06 -13.06 8.37
CA TYR A 350 31.50 -12.84 8.21
C TYR A 350 32.33 -14.13 8.16
N TYR A 351 31.73 -15.31 8.33
CA TYR A 351 32.26 -16.62 8.02
C TYR A 351 31.55 -17.21 6.79
#